data_3ed50f332b54f56978099922e04627e3
#
_entry.id   3ed50f332b54f56978099922e04627e3
#
_cell.length_a   1.000
_cell.length_b   1.000
_cell.length_c   1.000
_cell.angle_alpha   90.00
_cell.angle_beta   90.00
_cell.angle_gamma   90.00
#
_symmetry.space_group_name_H-M   'P 1'
#
loop_
_entity.id
_entity.type
_entity.pdbx_description
1 polymer ?
#
loop_
_entity_poly.entity_id
_entity_poly.type
_entity_poly.pdbx_seq_one_letter_code
_entity_poly.pdbx_strand_id
1 'polypeptide(L)'
;PGTYLKAQIDQTRGFWCPGVEYWAVSTEVKDNTFGMVRDSKLPSVFQAGLEKVEGFFYAMPVIAWFWGIGIYTWIAIAMFWISIFKKQKILVFFPVLAIVASLMIATPVFAEFRYAYAVVVTVPFFIAIGCSKKHLILADKKILVYDNIN
;
A
#
# COMPACT_ATOMS: atom_id res chain seq x y z
N PRO A 1 -25.75 16.78 6.32
CA PRO A 1 -24.40 16.74 5.75
C PRO A 1 -23.42 15.90 6.58
N GLY A 2 -23.44 16.03 7.95
CA GLY A 2 -22.50 15.33 8.82
C GLY A 2 -22.57 13.80 8.79
N THR A 3 -23.76 13.25 8.62
CA THR A 3 -23.98 11.78 8.56
C THR A 3 -23.35 11.19 7.31
N TYR A 4 -23.44 11.87 6.17
CA TYR A 4 -22.83 11.41 4.92
C TYR A 4 -21.30 11.43 5.00
N LEU A 5 -20.72 12.51 5.51
CA LEU A 5 -19.28 12.63 5.67
C LEU A 5 -18.71 11.55 6.60
N LYS A 6 -19.41 11.28 7.71
CA LYS A 6 -19.03 10.20 8.63
C LYS A 6 -19.07 8.84 7.94
N ALA A 7 -20.14 8.55 7.21
CA ALA A 7 -20.26 7.29 6.45
C ALA A 7 -19.12 7.13 5.43
N GLN A 8 -18.75 8.20 4.72
CA GLN A 8 -17.63 8.19 3.77
C GLN A 8 -16.28 7.93 4.47
N ILE A 9 -16.02 8.57 5.60
CA ILE A 9 -14.81 8.36 6.40
C ILE A 9 -14.75 6.90 6.89
N ASP A 10 -15.85 6.37 7.39
CA ASP A 10 -15.93 4.99 7.87
C ASP A 10 -15.72 3.98 6.72
N GLN A 11 -16.27 4.23 5.55
CA GLN A 11 -16.10 3.39 4.36
C GLN A 11 -14.67 3.41 3.82
N THR A 12 -13.99 4.54 3.88
CA THR A 12 -12.61 4.66 3.38
C THR A 12 -11.55 4.29 4.40
N ARG A 13 -11.96 3.94 5.62
CA ARG A 13 -11.08 3.67 6.76
C ARG A 13 -9.98 2.65 6.44
N GLY A 14 -10.28 1.63 5.65
CA GLY A 14 -9.32 0.61 5.27
C GLY A 14 -8.14 1.11 4.42
N PHE A 15 -8.28 2.25 3.74
CA PHE A 15 -7.21 2.81 2.90
C PHE A 15 -6.23 3.72 3.65
N TRP A 16 -6.63 4.26 4.82
CA TRP A 16 -5.80 5.23 5.54
C TRP A 16 -5.56 4.86 7.01
N CYS A 17 -6.37 3.99 7.62
CA CYS A 17 -6.18 3.58 9.02
C CYS A 17 -5.25 2.38 9.08
N PRO A 18 -4.07 2.48 9.75
CA PRO A 18 -3.21 1.33 10.00
C PRO A 18 -3.93 0.32 10.91
N GLY A 19 -3.71 -0.98 10.67
CA GLY A 19 -4.27 -2.03 11.50
C GLY A 19 -5.72 -2.40 11.20
N VAL A 20 -6.29 -1.90 10.11
CA VAL A 20 -7.54 -2.45 9.57
C VAL A 20 -7.20 -3.73 8.84
N GLU A 21 -7.77 -4.84 9.32
CA GLU A 21 -7.56 -6.15 8.75
C GLU A 21 -8.10 -6.21 7.31
N TYR A 22 -7.27 -6.71 6.42
CA TYR A 22 -7.65 -7.06 5.06
C TYR A 22 -7.56 -8.57 4.90
N TRP A 23 -8.64 -9.18 4.45
CA TRP A 23 -8.70 -10.60 4.15
C TRP A 23 -7.95 -10.89 2.85
N ALA A 24 -6.67 -11.17 2.95
CA ALA A 24 -5.84 -11.46 1.78
C ALA A 24 -6.13 -12.85 1.21
N VAL A 25 -6.49 -13.80 2.05
CA VAL A 25 -6.78 -15.19 1.67
C VAL A 25 -8.12 -15.61 2.25
N SER A 26 -9.13 -15.76 1.40
CA SER A 26 -10.37 -16.45 1.77
C SER A 26 -10.23 -17.92 1.38
N THR A 27 -10.15 -18.78 2.37
CA THR A 27 -10.05 -20.23 2.16
C THR A 27 -11.40 -20.91 2.07
N GLU A 28 -12.47 -20.23 2.49
CA GLU A 28 -13.81 -20.80 2.54
C GLU A 28 -14.78 -20.09 1.59
N VAL A 29 -15.59 -20.88 0.92
CA VAL A 29 -16.83 -20.40 0.27
C VAL A 29 -17.93 -20.50 1.31
N LYS A 30 -18.49 -19.37 1.73
CA LYS A 30 -19.63 -19.33 2.68
C LYS A 30 -20.78 -20.17 2.13
N ASP A 31 -21.51 -20.81 3.03
CA ASP A 31 -22.74 -21.50 2.70
C ASP A 31 -23.62 -20.64 1.81
N ASN A 32 -24.01 -21.18 0.66
CA ASN A 32 -24.79 -20.46 -0.32
C ASN A 32 -25.90 -21.35 -0.87
N THR A 33 -27.00 -20.72 -1.28
CA THR A 33 -28.16 -21.41 -1.84
C THR A 33 -27.93 -21.99 -3.26
N PHE A 34 -26.77 -21.68 -3.86
CA PHE A 34 -26.42 -22.11 -5.22
C PHE A 34 -25.63 -23.43 -5.26
N GLY A 35 -25.33 -24.02 -4.09
CA GLY A 35 -24.56 -25.27 -4.00
C GLY A 35 -23.09 -25.11 -4.47
N MET A 36 -22.56 -23.90 -4.50
CA MET A 36 -21.17 -23.68 -4.87
C MET A 36 -20.25 -24.17 -3.78
N VAL A 37 -19.43 -25.16 -4.10
CA VAL A 37 -18.40 -25.71 -3.23
C VAL A 37 -17.04 -25.33 -3.82
N ARG A 38 -16.10 -25.00 -2.96
CA ARG A 38 -14.74 -24.72 -3.40
C ARG A 38 -14.05 -26.02 -3.81
N ASP A 39 -13.78 -26.17 -5.09
CA ASP A 39 -12.90 -27.22 -5.62
C ASP A 39 -11.46 -26.69 -5.67
N SER A 40 -10.75 -26.83 -4.56
CA SER A 40 -9.35 -26.38 -4.47
C SER A 40 -8.43 -27.51 -4.90
N LYS A 41 -7.60 -27.27 -5.91
CA LYS A 41 -6.54 -28.20 -6.33
C LYS A 41 -5.36 -28.26 -5.36
N LEU A 42 -5.33 -27.38 -4.33
CA LEU A 42 -4.29 -27.38 -3.32
C LEU A 42 -4.59 -28.45 -2.23
N PRO A 43 -3.57 -29.22 -1.82
CA PRO A 43 -3.72 -30.16 -0.73
C PRO A 43 -4.21 -29.46 0.56
N SER A 44 -5.11 -30.11 1.30
CA SER A 44 -5.69 -29.56 2.54
C SER A 44 -4.63 -29.17 3.60
N VAL A 45 -3.52 -29.90 3.64
CA VAL A 45 -2.37 -29.61 4.52
C VAL A 45 -1.75 -28.25 4.19
N PHE A 46 -1.69 -27.90 2.91
CA PHE A 46 -1.13 -26.63 2.46
C PHE A 46 -2.08 -25.46 2.79
N GLN A 47 -3.38 -25.68 2.65
CA GLN A 47 -4.39 -24.69 3.05
C GLN A 47 -4.35 -24.41 4.55
N ALA A 48 -4.37 -25.47 5.37
CA ALA A 48 -4.25 -25.35 6.83
C ALA A 48 -2.92 -24.70 7.26
N GLY A 49 -1.84 -24.91 6.51
CA GLY A 49 -0.56 -24.23 6.71
C GLY A 49 -0.65 -22.72 6.46
N LEU A 50 -1.28 -22.30 5.36
CA LEU A 50 -1.48 -20.89 5.03
C LEU A 50 -2.34 -20.18 6.06
N GLU A 51 -3.44 -20.81 6.51
CA GLU A 51 -4.32 -20.26 7.55
C GLU A 51 -3.59 -20.05 8.88
N LYS A 52 -2.74 -21.00 9.27
CA LYS A 52 -1.93 -20.86 10.49
C LYS A 52 -0.90 -19.73 10.38
N VAL A 53 -0.27 -19.60 9.22
CA VAL A 53 0.69 -18.52 8.95
C VAL A 53 -0.01 -17.17 8.97
N GLU A 54 -1.18 -17.06 8.33
CA GLU A 54 -1.99 -15.85 8.34
C GLU A 54 -2.43 -15.49 9.74
N GLY A 55 -2.98 -16.45 10.51
CA GLY A 55 -3.38 -16.24 11.90
C GLY A 55 -2.21 -15.81 12.81
N PHE A 56 -1.01 -16.37 12.60
CA PHE A 56 0.19 -15.94 13.31
C PHE A 56 0.57 -14.50 13.02
N PHE A 57 0.51 -14.07 11.76
CA PHE A 57 0.81 -12.68 11.38
C PHE A 57 -0.22 -11.70 11.96
N TYR A 58 -1.50 -12.06 11.98
CA TYR A 58 -2.53 -11.22 12.60
C TYR A 58 -2.43 -11.16 14.13
N ALA A 59 -1.92 -12.22 14.76
CA ALA A 59 -1.70 -12.23 16.23
C ALA A 59 -0.59 -11.25 16.67
N MET A 60 0.30 -10.85 15.76
CA MET A 60 1.38 -9.90 16.07
C MET A 60 0.98 -8.48 15.65
N PRO A 61 0.68 -7.56 16.59
CA PRO A 61 0.12 -6.25 16.27
C PRO A 61 1.00 -5.41 15.34
N VAL A 62 2.33 -5.51 15.46
CA VAL A 62 3.27 -4.79 14.60
C VAL A 62 3.27 -5.35 13.16
N ILE A 63 3.19 -6.67 13.01
CA ILE A 63 3.19 -7.34 11.72
C ILE A 63 1.84 -7.17 11.04
N ALA A 64 0.73 -7.21 11.80
CA ALA A 64 -0.61 -6.97 11.30
C ALA A 64 -0.73 -5.59 10.61
N TRP A 65 0.00 -4.59 11.07
CA TRP A 65 0.02 -3.27 10.41
C TRP A 65 0.53 -3.34 8.98
N PHE A 66 1.50 -4.22 8.67
CA PHE A 66 2.01 -4.39 7.32
C PHE A 66 1.07 -5.15 6.38
N TRP A 67 0.08 -5.87 6.93
CA TRP A 67 -1.01 -6.45 6.13
C TRP A 67 -2.06 -5.40 5.76
N GLY A 68 -2.20 -4.33 6.53
CA GLY A 68 -3.15 -3.26 6.25
C GLY A 68 -2.67 -2.31 5.15
N ILE A 69 -3.55 -1.92 4.24
CA ILE A 69 -3.26 -0.96 3.17
C ILE A 69 -2.87 0.41 3.74
N GLY A 70 -3.47 0.80 4.85
CA GLY A 70 -3.29 2.12 5.46
C GLY A 70 -1.84 2.47 5.77
N ILE A 71 -1.00 1.50 6.19
CA ILE A 71 0.42 1.78 6.48
C ILE A 71 1.18 2.23 5.23
N TYR A 72 0.92 1.62 4.08
CA TYR A 72 1.57 1.97 2.81
C TYR A 72 1.17 3.37 2.33
N THR A 73 -0.09 3.76 2.56
CA THR A 73 -0.57 5.12 2.31
C THR A 73 0.21 6.14 3.13
N TRP A 74 0.39 5.89 4.44
CA TRP A 74 1.16 6.79 5.30
C TRP A 74 2.65 6.82 4.96
N ILE A 75 3.25 5.68 4.59
CA ILE A 75 4.64 5.65 4.12
C ILE A 75 4.78 6.50 2.84
N ALA A 76 3.87 6.37 1.88
CA ALA A 76 3.90 7.18 0.66
C ALA A 76 3.82 8.69 0.97
N ILE A 77 2.92 9.10 1.87
CA ILE A 77 2.76 10.48 2.31
C ILE A 77 4.04 10.97 3.04
N ALA A 78 4.58 10.17 3.95
CA ALA A 78 5.80 10.52 4.67
C ALA A 78 7.00 10.69 3.72
N MET A 79 7.18 9.79 2.76
CA MET A 79 8.26 9.88 1.77
C MET A 79 8.07 11.08 0.83
N PHE A 80 6.85 11.44 0.49
CA PHE A 80 6.54 12.66 -0.25
C PHE A 80 7.00 13.90 0.52
N TRP A 81 6.64 14.03 1.80
CA TRP A 81 7.09 15.15 2.65
C TRP A 81 8.61 15.21 2.79
N ILE A 82 9.26 14.06 3.06
CA ILE A 82 10.74 13.98 3.14
C ILE A 82 11.36 14.45 1.82
N SER A 83 10.79 14.07 0.68
CA SER A 83 11.28 14.46 -0.65
C SER A 83 11.13 15.96 -0.92
N ILE A 84 10.07 16.60 -0.41
CA ILE A 84 9.90 18.06 -0.46
C ILE A 84 11.02 18.74 0.32
N PHE A 85 11.25 18.35 1.58
CA PHE A 85 12.29 18.95 2.40
C PHE A 85 13.70 18.75 1.82
N LYS A 86 13.94 17.62 1.19
CA LYS A 86 15.22 17.34 0.50
C LYS A 86 15.31 17.96 -0.90
N LYS A 87 14.28 18.67 -1.37
CA LYS A 87 14.21 19.27 -2.72
C LYS A 87 14.49 18.22 -3.82
N GLN A 88 13.89 17.03 -3.69
CA GLN A 88 13.99 15.95 -4.65
C GLN A 88 12.87 16.03 -5.71
N LYS A 89 12.85 15.08 -6.67
CA LYS A 89 11.84 15.02 -7.73
C LYS A 89 10.49 14.56 -7.16
N ILE A 90 9.68 15.49 -6.68
CA ILE A 90 8.37 15.21 -6.07
C ILE A 90 7.30 14.75 -7.07
N LEU A 91 7.50 15.04 -8.36
CA LEU A 91 6.52 14.73 -9.41
C LEU A 91 6.19 13.23 -9.49
N VAL A 92 7.13 12.37 -9.11
CA VAL A 92 6.98 10.90 -9.12
C VAL A 92 5.89 10.42 -8.14
N PHE A 93 5.60 11.18 -7.09
CA PHE A 93 4.59 10.81 -6.09
C PHE A 93 3.16 11.14 -6.53
N PHE A 94 2.97 12.10 -7.44
CA PHE A 94 1.64 12.59 -7.81
C PHE A 94 0.69 11.51 -8.35
N PRO A 95 1.10 10.59 -9.24
CA PRO A 95 0.19 9.57 -9.75
C PRO A 95 -0.37 8.69 -8.63
N VAL A 96 0.46 8.29 -7.68
CA VAL A 96 0.04 7.42 -6.58
C VAL A 96 -0.81 8.17 -5.56
N LEU A 97 -0.45 9.42 -5.23
CA LEU A 97 -1.26 10.27 -4.36
C LEU A 97 -2.62 10.58 -4.99
N ALA A 98 -2.69 10.74 -6.32
CA ALA A 98 -3.94 10.90 -7.05
C ALA A 98 -4.82 9.64 -6.97
N ILE A 99 -4.22 8.43 -7.04
CA ILE A 99 -4.94 7.17 -6.83
C ILE A 99 -5.51 7.13 -5.42
N VAL A 100 -4.71 7.41 -4.39
CA VAL A 100 -5.17 7.43 -2.99
C VAL A 100 -6.32 8.43 -2.82
N ALA A 101 -6.17 9.64 -3.35
CA ALA A 101 -7.21 10.66 -3.28
C ALA A 101 -8.50 10.21 -3.99
N SER A 102 -8.39 9.59 -5.16
CA SER A 102 -9.55 9.08 -5.91
C SER A 102 -10.26 7.95 -5.16
N LEU A 103 -9.51 7.06 -4.51
CA LEU A 103 -10.07 6.00 -3.68
C LEU A 103 -10.84 6.56 -2.48
N MET A 104 -10.33 7.63 -1.87
CA MET A 104 -11.00 8.27 -0.74
C MET A 104 -12.27 9.02 -1.15
N ILE A 105 -12.33 9.57 -2.36
CA ILE A 105 -13.47 10.38 -2.82
C ILE A 105 -14.53 9.55 -3.54
N ALA A 106 -14.11 8.64 -4.41
CA ALA A 106 -14.98 8.01 -5.39
C ALA A 106 -15.34 6.55 -5.09
N THR A 107 -14.64 5.89 -4.17
CA THR A 107 -14.81 4.44 -4.00
C THR A 107 -15.58 4.12 -2.73
N PRO A 108 -16.82 3.62 -2.81
CA PRO A 108 -17.60 3.20 -1.64
C PRO A 108 -17.23 1.78 -1.18
N VAL A 109 -15.99 1.36 -1.40
CA VAL A 109 -15.55 -0.02 -1.11
C VAL A 109 -14.54 0.01 0.03
N PHE A 110 -14.81 -0.80 1.05
CA PHE A 110 -13.96 -0.93 2.21
C PHE A 110 -12.71 -1.79 1.88
N ALA A 111 -11.52 -1.19 1.98
CA ALA A 111 -10.22 -1.88 2.02
C ALA A 111 -9.96 -2.95 0.93
N GLU A 112 -10.36 -2.74 -0.31
CA GLU A 112 -10.06 -3.67 -1.40
C GLU A 112 -8.62 -3.49 -1.89
N PHE A 113 -7.77 -4.50 -1.66
CA PHE A 113 -6.35 -4.50 -2.00
C PHE A 113 -6.08 -4.26 -3.50
N ARG A 114 -6.93 -4.78 -4.39
CA ARG A 114 -6.78 -4.60 -5.84
C ARG A 114 -6.75 -3.14 -6.27
N TYR A 115 -7.47 -2.26 -5.58
CA TYR A 115 -7.48 -0.83 -5.88
C TYR A 115 -6.26 -0.11 -5.31
N ALA A 116 -5.71 -0.59 -4.19
CA ALA A 116 -4.54 -0.02 -3.54
C ALA A 116 -3.22 -0.68 -3.96
N TYR A 117 -3.27 -1.68 -4.85
CA TYR A 117 -2.09 -2.44 -5.28
C TYR A 117 -0.96 -1.54 -5.79
N ALA A 118 -1.29 -0.52 -6.58
CA ALA A 118 -0.32 0.44 -7.08
C ALA A 118 0.40 1.20 -5.95
N VAL A 119 -0.30 1.53 -4.86
CA VAL A 119 0.28 2.19 -3.69
C VAL A 119 1.30 1.28 -3.02
N VAL A 120 0.93 0.02 -2.77
CA VAL A 120 1.77 -0.96 -2.09
C VAL A 120 3.05 -1.25 -2.88
N VAL A 121 2.92 -1.50 -4.19
CA VAL A 121 4.06 -1.84 -5.06
C VAL A 121 5.03 -0.66 -5.25
N THR A 122 4.55 0.59 -5.19
CA THR A 122 5.40 1.76 -5.38
C THR A 122 6.12 2.22 -4.11
N VAL A 123 5.70 1.77 -2.92
CA VAL A 123 6.34 2.17 -1.65
C VAL A 123 7.85 1.91 -1.60
N PRO A 124 8.41 0.77 -2.05
CA PRO A 124 9.86 0.57 -2.07
C PRO A 124 10.60 1.64 -2.88
N PHE A 125 10.05 2.06 -4.02
CA PHE A 125 10.61 3.15 -4.84
C PHE A 125 10.55 4.49 -4.10
N PHE A 126 9.47 4.78 -3.40
CA PHE A 126 9.33 6.00 -2.62
C PHE A 126 10.32 6.05 -1.46
N ILE A 127 10.55 4.93 -0.78
CA ILE A 127 11.58 4.81 0.24
C ILE A 127 12.96 5.06 -0.37
N ALA A 128 13.27 4.44 -1.49
CA ALA A 128 14.54 4.62 -2.18
C ALA A 128 14.77 6.10 -2.57
N ILE A 129 13.75 6.78 -3.12
CA ILE A 129 13.82 8.20 -3.46
C ILE A 129 13.98 9.05 -2.20
N GLY A 130 13.12 8.86 -1.20
CA GLY A 130 13.14 9.66 0.04
C GLY A 130 14.42 9.48 0.86
N CYS A 131 15.01 8.28 0.83
CA CYS A 131 16.27 7.97 1.52
C CYS A 131 17.52 8.30 0.69
N SER A 132 17.39 8.58 -0.60
CA SER A 132 18.53 8.90 -1.48
C SER A 132 19.28 10.13 -0.98
N LYS A 133 20.60 10.02 -0.92
CA LYS A 133 21.47 11.14 -0.57
C LYS A 133 21.69 12.00 -1.81
N LYS A 134 21.63 13.32 -1.66
CA LYS A 134 21.83 14.33 -2.71
C LYS A 134 23.18 14.21 -3.46
N HIS A 135 24.10 13.38 -2.97
CA HIS A 135 25.45 13.21 -3.50
C HIS A 135 25.52 12.60 -4.91
N LEU A 136 24.54 11.79 -5.32
CA LEU A 136 24.55 11.18 -6.67
C LEU A 136 24.38 12.21 -7.79
N ILE A 137 23.59 13.26 -7.57
CA ILE A 137 23.34 14.29 -8.59
C ILE A 137 24.54 15.25 -8.76
N LEU A 138 25.33 15.45 -7.71
CA LEU A 138 26.53 16.29 -7.76
C LEU A 138 27.72 15.56 -8.39
N ALA A 139 27.80 14.24 -8.28
CA ALA A 139 28.83 13.44 -8.95
C ALA A 139 28.64 13.47 -10.47
N ASP A 140 27.39 13.35 -10.94
CA ASP A 140 27.06 13.39 -12.36
C ASP A 140 27.36 14.77 -12.98
N LYS A 141 27.07 15.84 -12.23
CA LYS A 141 27.41 17.21 -12.65
C LYS A 141 28.91 17.48 -12.70
N LYS A 142 29.71 16.88 -11.81
CA LYS A 142 31.18 16.99 -11.84
C LYS A 142 31.79 16.25 -13.03
N ILE A 143 31.25 15.08 -13.37
CA ILE A 143 31.71 14.29 -14.53
C ILE A 143 31.44 15.07 -15.83
N LEU A 144 30.23 15.62 -16.01
CA LEU A 144 29.86 16.41 -17.19
C LEU A 144 30.67 17.71 -17.33
N VAL A 145 31.13 18.32 -16.25
CA VAL A 145 31.99 19.50 -16.29
C VAL A 145 33.43 19.13 -16.65
N TYR A 146 33.92 17.96 -16.26
CA TYR A 146 35.24 17.47 -16.60
C TYR A 146 35.39 17.09 -18.08
N ASP A 147 34.33 16.49 -18.67
CA ASP A 147 34.29 16.10 -20.08
C ASP A 147 34.16 17.31 -21.03
N ASN A 148 33.73 18.47 -20.54
CA ASN A 148 33.66 19.71 -21.36
C ASN A 148 34.92 20.59 -21.29
N ILE A 149 35.96 20.22 -20.54
CA ILE A 149 37.20 21.00 -20.36
C ILE A 149 38.39 20.33 -21.07
N ASN A 150 38.24 19.12 -21.57
CA ASN A 150 39.21 18.40 -22.39
C ASN A 150 38.73 18.29 -23.83
#